data_97dcd635c16ba3e252f10b6f3dc458f0
#
_entry.id   97dcd635c16ba3e252f10b6f3dc458f0
#
_cell.length_a   1.000
_cell.length_b   1.000
_cell.length_c   1.000
_cell.angle_alpha   90.00
_cell.angle_beta   90.00
_cell.angle_gamma   90.00
#
_symmetry.space_group_name_H-M   'P 1'
#
loop_
_entity.id
_entity.type
_entity.pdbx_description
1 polymer ?
#
loop_
_entity_poly.entity_id
_entity_poly.type
_entity_poly.pdbx_seq_one_letter_code
_entity_poly.pdbx_strand_id
1 'polypeptide(L)'
;MERAVSRWALWAPVVLYLALIFGLSSIANPPELPEGSDKNLHALLYSGLGLLLVRALAGGLNRPVRLGIVLTATVLSALYGVSDEIHQYYVPPRQVEALDVVADTIGAGLAAIALYAWGIIRDRHGLRNPSGRT
;
A
#
# COMPACT_ATOMS: atom_id res chain seq x y z
N MET A 1 29.64 4.51 -3.99
CA MET A 1 28.59 5.02 -4.90
C MET A 1 27.30 4.21 -4.66
N GLU A 2 26.34 4.74 -3.90
CA GLU A 2 25.00 4.15 -3.83
C GLU A 2 24.34 4.27 -5.22
N ARG A 3 24.09 3.15 -5.86
CA ARG A 3 23.35 3.15 -7.14
C ARG A 3 21.94 3.67 -6.85
N ALA A 4 21.58 4.80 -7.45
CA ALA A 4 20.22 5.30 -7.39
C ALA A 4 19.28 4.21 -7.94
N VAL A 5 18.31 3.80 -7.13
CA VAL A 5 17.29 2.83 -7.57
C VAL A 5 16.54 3.44 -8.73
N SER A 6 16.44 2.74 -9.85
CA SER A 6 15.75 3.27 -11.03
C SER A 6 14.26 3.51 -10.72
N ARG A 7 13.68 4.54 -11.31
CA ARG A 7 12.24 4.83 -11.16
C ARG A 7 11.38 3.63 -11.53
N TRP A 8 11.77 2.90 -12.56
CA TRP A 8 11.07 1.67 -12.97
C TRP A 8 11.07 0.60 -11.87
N ALA A 9 12.21 0.38 -11.21
CA ALA A 9 12.31 -0.58 -10.11
C ALA A 9 11.47 -0.18 -8.88
N LEU A 10 11.15 1.11 -8.73
CA LEU A 10 10.29 1.62 -7.66
C LEU A 10 8.80 1.47 -8.01
N TRP A 11 8.41 1.85 -9.23
CA TRP A 11 7.00 1.96 -9.60
C TRP A 11 6.42 0.72 -10.29
N ALA A 12 7.24 -0.13 -10.96
CA ALA A 12 6.75 -1.35 -11.56
C ALA A 12 6.03 -2.29 -10.56
N PRO A 13 6.56 -2.52 -9.32
CA PRO A 13 5.83 -3.30 -8.33
C PRO A 13 4.48 -2.67 -7.94
N VAL A 14 4.38 -1.35 -7.88
CA VAL A 14 3.10 -0.65 -7.60
C VAL A 14 2.11 -0.94 -8.72
N VAL A 15 2.50 -0.75 -9.98
CA VAL A 15 1.62 -0.99 -11.14
C VAL A 15 1.17 -2.45 -11.21
N LEU A 16 2.09 -3.39 -11.01
CA LEU A 16 1.76 -4.83 -10.99
C LEU A 16 0.80 -5.16 -9.84
N TYR A 17 0.96 -4.53 -8.69
CA TYR A 17 0.09 -4.75 -7.54
C TYR A 17 -1.30 -4.15 -7.74
N LEU A 18 -1.41 -2.96 -8.36
CA LEU A 18 -2.69 -2.39 -8.77
C LEU A 18 -3.41 -3.31 -9.77
N ALA A 19 -2.68 -3.86 -10.74
CA ALA A 19 -3.23 -4.84 -11.68
C ALA A 19 -3.68 -6.14 -10.99
N LEU A 20 -2.95 -6.59 -9.96
CA LEU A 20 -3.36 -7.74 -9.14
C LEU A 20 -4.68 -7.47 -8.42
N ILE A 21 -4.81 -6.34 -7.72
CA ILE A 21 -6.05 -5.95 -7.03
C ILE A 21 -7.20 -5.90 -8.04
N PHE A 22 -7.01 -5.23 -9.18
CA PHE A 22 -8.01 -5.15 -10.25
C PHE A 22 -8.43 -6.54 -10.75
N GLY A 23 -7.47 -7.45 -10.95
CA GLY A 23 -7.75 -8.83 -11.35
C GLY A 23 -8.58 -9.59 -10.31
N LEU A 24 -8.26 -9.44 -9.03
CA LEU A 24 -8.99 -10.06 -7.92
C LEU A 24 -10.42 -9.50 -7.80
N SER A 25 -10.59 -8.20 -7.91
CA SER A 25 -11.91 -7.57 -7.86
C SER A 25 -12.77 -7.83 -9.10
N SER A 26 -12.17 -8.25 -10.20
CA SER A 26 -12.87 -8.68 -11.42
C SER A 26 -13.48 -10.09 -11.32
N ILE A 27 -13.18 -10.84 -10.25
CA ILE A 27 -13.74 -12.19 -10.05
C ILE A 27 -15.20 -12.05 -9.60
N ALA A 28 -16.14 -12.45 -10.44
CA ALA A 28 -17.56 -12.32 -10.18
C ALA A 28 -18.04 -13.18 -8.98
N ASN A 29 -17.50 -14.40 -8.86
CA ASN A 29 -17.86 -15.33 -7.78
C ASN A 29 -16.57 -15.71 -7.03
N PRO A 30 -16.07 -14.87 -6.13
CA PRO A 30 -14.92 -15.22 -5.31
C PRO A 30 -15.29 -16.37 -4.34
N PRO A 31 -14.31 -17.14 -3.86
CA PRO A 31 -14.56 -18.15 -2.84
C PRO A 31 -15.26 -17.53 -1.63
N GLU A 32 -16.26 -18.22 -1.09
CA GLU A 32 -16.94 -17.78 0.12
C GLU A 32 -15.94 -17.75 1.29
N LEU A 33 -15.86 -16.61 1.93
CA LEU A 33 -15.01 -16.40 3.11
C LEU A 33 -15.87 -16.46 4.38
N PRO A 34 -15.28 -16.86 5.53
CA PRO A 34 -15.98 -16.74 6.81
C PRO A 34 -16.46 -15.30 7.03
N GLU A 35 -17.60 -15.16 7.70
CA GLU A 35 -18.22 -13.86 7.98
C GLU A 35 -17.21 -12.87 8.59
N GLY A 36 -17.14 -11.67 8.06
CA GLY A 36 -16.19 -10.62 8.49
C GLY A 36 -14.76 -10.75 7.96
N SER A 37 -14.41 -11.84 7.26
CA SER A 37 -13.07 -12.02 6.70
C SER A 37 -12.81 -11.14 5.48
N ASP A 38 -13.86 -10.71 4.80
CA ASP A 38 -13.80 -9.88 3.61
C ASP A 38 -13.08 -8.55 3.88
N LYS A 39 -13.51 -7.81 4.90
CA LYS A 39 -12.87 -6.55 5.33
C LYS A 39 -11.40 -6.73 5.74
N ASN A 40 -11.09 -7.86 6.37
CA ASN A 40 -9.71 -8.19 6.74
C ASN A 40 -8.85 -8.44 5.49
N LEU A 41 -9.42 -9.08 4.47
CA LEU A 41 -8.73 -9.30 3.20
C LEU A 41 -8.48 -7.97 2.47
N HIS A 42 -9.46 -7.07 2.41
CA HIS A 42 -9.30 -5.71 1.89
C HIS A 42 -8.18 -4.98 2.63
N ALA A 43 -8.24 -4.89 3.94
CA ALA A 43 -7.20 -4.24 4.74
C ALA A 43 -5.81 -4.86 4.50
N LEU A 44 -5.70 -6.17 4.38
CA LEU A 44 -4.44 -6.87 4.09
C LEU A 44 -3.90 -6.53 2.69
N LEU A 45 -4.73 -6.60 1.67
CA LEU A 45 -4.35 -6.28 0.29
C LEU A 45 -3.88 -4.82 0.19
N TYR A 46 -4.63 -3.90 0.77
CA TYR A 46 -4.28 -2.48 0.72
C TYR A 46 -3.12 -2.10 1.64
N SER A 47 -2.83 -2.90 2.68
CA SER A 47 -1.57 -2.74 3.42
C SER A 47 -0.35 -3.00 2.53
N GLY A 48 -0.40 -4.00 1.66
CA GLY A 48 0.62 -4.24 0.64
C GLY A 48 0.79 -3.07 -0.33
N LEU A 49 -0.33 -2.49 -0.80
CA LEU A 49 -0.32 -1.30 -1.66
C LEU A 49 0.30 -0.11 -0.93
N GLY A 50 -0.07 0.14 0.32
CA GLY A 50 0.49 1.20 1.16
C GLY A 50 2.00 1.09 1.32
N LEU A 51 2.52 -0.12 1.60
CA LEU A 51 3.96 -0.38 1.68
C LEU A 51 4.69 -0.06 0.37
N LEU A 52 4.14 -0.51 -0.76
CA LEU A 52 4.73 -0.28 -2.08
C LEU A 52 4.72 1.19 -2.47
N LEU A 53 3.62 1.91 -2.19
CA LEU A 53 3.52 3.34 -2.44
C LEU A 53 4.50 4.15 -1.58
N VAL A 54 4.61 3.86 -0.28
CA VAL A 54 5.60 4.52 0.58
C VAL A 54 7.02 4.28 0.07
N ARG A 55 7.34 3.03 -0.32
CA ARG A 55 8.65 2.70 -0.89
C ARG A 55 8.92 3.49 -2.18
N ALA A 56 7.94 3.58 -3.07
CA ALA A 56 8.09 4.28 -4.35
C ALA A 56 8.24 5.79 -4.15
N LEU A 57 7.39 6.40 -3.32
CA LEU A 57 7.40 7.83 -3.03
C LEU A 57 8.64 8.27 -2.25
N ALA A 58 9.16 7.43 -1.34
CA ALA A 58 10.39 7.71 -0.62
C ALA A 58 11.66 7.54 -1.48
N GLY A 59 11.56 6.85 -2.62
CA GLY A 59 12.71 6.52 -3.46
C GLY A 59 13.51 5.31 -2.97
N GLY A 60 12.89 4.43 -2.16
CA GLY A 60 13.45 3.20 -1.62
C GLY A 60 13.28 3.08 -0.11
N LEU A 61 13.39 1.84 0.42
CA LEU A 61 13.23 1.57 1.86
C LEU A 61 14.37 2.13 2.74
N ASN A 62 15.52 2.45 2.14
CA ASN A 62 16.66 3.05 2.84
C ASN A 62 16.59 4.58 2.94
N ARG A 63 15.56 5.18 2.34
CA ARG A 63 15.34 6.62 2.38
C ARG A 63 14.44 7.01 3.56
N PRO A 64 14.55 8.24 4.08
CA PRO A 64 13.67 8.70 5.16
C PRO A 64 12.23 8.79 4.66
N VAL A 65 11.33 8.19 5.41
CA VAL A 65 9.88 8.35 5.20
C VAL A 65 9.44 9.60 5.97
N ARG A 66 8.81 10.55 5.29
CA ARG A 66 8.25 11.76 5.89
C ARG A 66 6.74 11.61 6.05
N LEU A 67 6.15 12.33 6.98
CA LEU A 67 4.70 12.30 7.20
C LEU A 67 3.90 12.61 5.93
N GLY A 68 4.37 13.54 5.09
CA GLY A 68 3.73 13.82 3.79
C GLY A 68 3.68 12.60 2.87
N ILE A 69 4.71 11.73 2.90
CA ILE A 69 4.72 10.48 2.13
C ILE A 69 3.65 9.51 2.67
N VAL A 70 3.52 9.39 4.01
CA VAL A 70 2.49 8.57 4.66
C VAL A 70 1.10 9.02 4.22
N LEU A 71 0.83 10.33 4.31
CA LEU A 71 -0.46 10.90 3.92
C LEU A 71 -0.74 10.68 2.43
N THR A 72 0.23 10.95 1.56
CA THR A 72 0.08 10.76 0.11
C THR A 72 -0.19 9.30 -0.24
N ALA A 73 0.57 8.36 0.33
CA ALA A 73 0.37 6.93 0.09
C ALA A 73 -1.03 6.47 0.55
N THR A 74 -1.47 6.93 1.74
CA THR A 74 -2.81 6.61 2.27
C THR A 74 -3.92 7.16 1.37
N VAL A 75 -3.81 8.43 0.95
CA VAL A 75 -4.80 9.05 0.06
C VAL A 75 -4.85 8.36 -1.31
N LEU A 76 -3.70 8.06 -1.91
CA LEU A 76 -3.66 7.34 -3.19
C LEU A 76 -4.28 5.94 -3.07
N SER A 77 -4.02 5.23 -1.98
CA SER A 77 -4.64 3.93 -1.71
C SER A 77 -6.17 4.07 -1.55
N ALA A 78 -6.64 5.06 -0.81
CA ALA A 78 -8.07 5.31 -0.62
C ALA A 78 -8.77 5.64 -1.96
N LEU A 79 -8.15 6.49 -2.79
CA LEU A 79 -8.67 6.81 -4.12
C LEU A 79 -8.73 5.57 -5.04
N TYR A 80 -7.73 4.71 -4.95
CA TYR A 80 -7.76 3.45 -5.68
C TYR A 80 -8.85 2.51 -5.15
N GLY A 81 -9.05 2.43 -3.82
CA GLY A 81 -10.17 1.69 -3.20
C GLY A 81 -11.52 2.16 -3.71
N VAL A 82 -11.74 3.47 -3.79
CA VAL A 82 -12.97 4.02 -4.39
C VAL A 82 -13.12 3.58 -5.85
N SER A 83 -12.04 3.62 -6.65
CA SER A 83 -12.08 3.18 -8.05
C SER A 83 -12.34 1.68 -8.17
N ASP A 84 -11.83 0.89 -7.24
CA ASP A 84 -12.06 -0.56 -7.17
C ASP A 84 -13.52 -0.89 -6.86
N GLU A 85 -14.15 -0.19 -5.90
CA GLU A 85 -15.58 -0.32 -5.60
C GLU A 85 -16.46 0.09 -6.80
N ILE A 86 -16.11 1.16 -7.51
CA ILE A 86 -16.79 1.54 -8.75
C ILE A 86 -16.66 0.43 -9.80
N HIS A 87 -15.48 -0.19 -9.93
CA HIS A 87 -15.27 -1.31 -10.82
C HIS A 87 -16.13 -2.51 -10.44
N GLN A 88 -16.18 -2.87 -9.15
CA GLN A 88 -17.01 -3.99 -8.64
C GLN A 88 -18.51 -3.79 -8.92
N TYR A 89 -19.01 -2.55 -8.95
CA TYR A 89 -20.38 -2.26 -9.35
C TYR A 89 -20.72 -2.81 -10.74
N TYR A 90 -19.76 -2.88 -11.64
CA TYR A 90 -19.92 -3.42 -12.99
C TYR A 90 -19.58 -4.91 -13.13
N VAL A 91 -19.37 -5.62 -12.02
CA VAL A 91 -19.05 -7.06 -11.96
C VAL A 91 -20.13 -7.82 -11.18
N PRO A 92 -21.34 -8.06 -11.75
CA PRO A 92 -22.38 -8.83 -11.05
C PRO A 92 -21.91 -10.26 -10.75
N PRO A 93 -22.21 -10.87 -9.60
CA PRO A 93 -23.10 -10.39 -8.52
C PRO A 93 -22.38 -9.64 -7.38
N ARG A 94 -21.19 -9.06 -7.62
CA ARG A 94 -20.47 -8.30 -6.57
C ARG A 94 -21.34 -7.19 -6.00
N GLN A 95 -21.17 -6.93 -4.70
CA GLN A 95 -21.85 -5.83 -4.01
C GLN A 95 -20.82 -4.76 -3.66
N VAL A 96 -21.22 -3.51 -3.81
CA VAL A 96 -20.41 -2.34 -3.45
C VAL A 96 -20.62 -2.03 -1.97
N GLU A 97 -19.56 -2.01 -1.20
CA GLU A 97 -19.61 -1.71 0.22
C GLU A 97 -18.63 -0.58 0.60
N ALA A 98 -19.17 0.56 1.02
CA ALA A 98 -18.33 1.69 1.47
C ALA A 98 -17.37 1.33 2.61
N LEU A 99 -17.69 0.29 3.41
CA LEU A 99 -16.81 -0.22 4.45
C LEU A 99 -15.56 -0.88 3.91
N ASP A 100 -15.55 -1.35 2.67
CA ASP A 100 -14.36 -1.92 2.03
C ASP A 100 -13.34 -0.81 1.75
N VAL A 101 -13.79 0.35 1.26
CA VAL A 101 -12.91 1.54 1.13
C VAL A 101 -12.34 1.99 2.47
N VAL A 102 -13.12 1.87 3.55
CA VAL A 102 -12.63 2.17 4.91
C VAL A 102 -11.56 1.18 5.32
N ALA A 103 -11.78 -0.12 5.10
CA ALA A 103 -10.80 -1.18 5.40
C ALA A 103 -9.51 -1.00 4.59
N ASP A 104 -9.62 -0.68 3.29
CA ASP A 104 -8.51 -0.38 2.39
C ASP A 104 -7.67 0.78 2.91
N THR A 105 -8.34 1.88 3.28
CA THR A 105 -7.69 3.09 3.79
C THR A 105 -6.98 2.82 5.11
N ILE A 106 -7.60 2.08 6.02
CA ILE A 106 -7.01 1.71 7.32
C ILE A 106 -5.80 0.80 7.08
N GLY A 107 -5.92 -0.23 6.25
CA GLY A 107 -4.83 -1.15 5.93
C GLY A 107 -3.60 -0.42 5.36
N ALA A 108 -3.81 0.41 4.35
CA ALA A 108 -2.75 1.20 3.73
C ALA A 108 -2.12 2.20 4.71
N GLY A 109 -2.95 2.90 5.50
CA GLY A 109 -2.50 3.88 6.48
C GLY A 109 -1.66 3.26 7.58
N LEU A 110 -2.09 2.13 8.15
CA LEU A 110 -1.34 1.40 9.18
C LEU A 110 0.02 0.93 8.66
N ALA A 111 0.05 0.38 7.45
CA ALA A 111 1.31 -0.04 6.82
C ALA A 111 2.26 1.14 6.57
N ALA A 112 1.74 2.27 6.09
CA ALA A 112 2.52 3.49 5.88
C ALA A 112 3.08 4.06 7.19
N ILE A 113 2.28 4.07 8.27
CA ILE A 113 2.70 4.49 9.61
C ILE A 113 3.77 3.55 10.17
N ALA A 114 3.63 2.24 9.97
CA ALA A 114 4.62 1.26 10.40
C ALA A 114 5.99 1.51 9.75
N LEU A 115 6.04 1.81 8.46
CA LEU A 115 7.30 2.17 7.77
C LEU A 115 7.88 3.50 8.26
N TYR A 116 7.04 4.48 8.56
CA TYR A 116 7.46 5.75 9.15
C TYR A 116 8.11 5.53 10.52
N ALA A 117 7.42 4.79 11.40
CA ALA A 117 7.92 4.46 12.73
C ALA A 117 9.22 3.65 12.66
N TRP A 118 9.30 2.67 11.77
CA TRP A 118 10.52 1.91 11.52
C TRP A 118 11.68 2.80 11.09
N GLY A 119 11.43 3.78 10.22
CA GLY A 119 12.43 4.77 9.81
C GLY A 119 13.00 5.54 10.98
N ILE A 120 12.14 6.02 11.90
CA ILE A 120 12.57 6.74 13.11
C ILE A 120 13.42 5.85 14.02
N ILE A 121 12.99 4.60 14.25
CA ILE A 121 13.73 3.65 15.09
C ILE A 121 15.11 3.36 14.51
N ARG A 122 15.17 3.09 13.22
CA ARG A 122 16.43 2.82 12.50
C ARG A 122 17.41 3.99 12.59
N ASP A 123 16.90 5.21 12.41
CA ASP A 123 17.74 6.42 12.48
C ASP A 123 18.27 6.65 13.91
N ARG A 124 17.46 6.39 14.96
CA ARG A 124 17.89 6.51 16.36
C ARG A 124 18.96 5.48 16.76
N HIS A 125 18.89 4.27 16.21
CA HIS A 125 19.85 3.20 16.54
C HIS A 125 21.12 3.24 15.67
N GLY A 126 21.33 4.28 14.84
CA GLY A 126 22.51 4.40 14.00
C GLY A 126 22.65 3.32 12.92
N LEU A 127 21.56 2.57 12.66
CA LEU A 127 21.53 1.50 11.66
C LEU A 127 21.58 2.03 10.22
N ARG A 128 21.61 3.34 10.09
CA ARG A 128 21.75 4.08 8.83
C ARG A 128 23.21 4.36 8.58
N ASN A 129 23.89 3.40 7.96
CA ASN A 129 25.24 3.50 7.38
C ASN A 129 26.33 4.11 8.30
N PRO A 130 27.19 3.30 8.93
CA PRO A 130 28.29 3.78 9.78
C PRO A 130 29.44 4.48 9.01
N SER A 131 29.40 4.52 7.67
CA SER A 131 30.45 5.08 6.82
C SER A 131 30.41 6.61 6.61
N GLY A 132 29.57 7.33 7.34
CA GLY A 132 29.42 8.81 7.24
C GLY A 132 30.07 9.61 8.36
N ARG A 133 30.90 9.02 9.22
CA ARG A 133 31.69 9.73 10.25
C ARG A 133 33.19 9.60 9.96
N THR A 134 33.66 10.40 9.09
CA THR A 134 35.04 10.88 9.06
C THR A 134 35.08 12.37 8.79
#